data_e5844ed9cc8b91edd1db37394545bc95
#
_entry.id   e5844ed9cc8b91edd1db37394545bc95
#
_cell.length_a   1.000
_cell.length_b   1.000
_cell.length_c   1.000
_cell.angle_alpha   90.00
_cell.angle_beta   90.00
_cell.angle_gamma   90.00
#
_symmetry.space_group_name_H-M   'P 1'
#
loop_
_entity.id
_entity.type
_entity.pdbx_description
1 polymer ?
#
loop_
_entity_poly.entity_id
_entity_poly.type
_entity_poly.pdbx_seq_one_letter_code
_entity_poly.pdbx_strand_id
1 'polypeptide(L)'
;MGKVKLGDIAVLINGDRGKNYPSQKEIITSGGIPFVNAGHLNGRAIEFEAMNYITPEKYEKLNSGKFQQNDILYCLRGSLGKKALINDNIYGAIASSLVIIRPNLEKVRPQYLMLALETPLIKEQLFKFNNGSSQPNLSAKSVKEYKLELPDLFIQDSIISKLEKVRNLIEDEKQEKLLLDNLIQARFVELFGDAVYNDKKWETDTVKNLCKEIYGGGTPSKAHPEYYKDSDIPWVSAKDMKTDVLKDSQIKINQLGVDNSTARLVPVNSVIMVIRSGILKHTLPVAVNKVPITVNQDLKVFIPGERILTRFLAVQFKMQEKDILSGVRAVTADNIEFNSLKQRRMIVPPIDLQQKYLMFLERIDKSKFVIHKFLYCTTHNTKSIIKPRPNTKESGKIRGGKPHADEF
;
A
#
# COMPACT_ATOMS: atom_id res chain seq x y z
N MET A 1 -23.39 -25.69 -0.18
CA MET A 1 -22.07 -25.86 -0.82
C MET A 1 -21.26 -26.84 -0.01
N GLY A 2 -20.71 -27.89 -0.63
CA GLY A 2 -19.91 -28.90 0.04
C GLY A 2 -18.46 -28.44 0.18
N LYS A 3 -17.80 -28.76 1.31
CA LYS A 3 -16.36 -28.60 1.44
C LYS A 3 -15.66 -29.80 0.81
N VAL A 4 -14.72 -29.55 -0.10
CA VAL A 4 -13.90 -30.56 -0.76
C VAL A 4 -12.44 -30.39 -0.37
N LYS A 5 -11.65 -31.46 -0.47
CA LYS A 5 -10.18 -31.37 -0.32
C LYS A 5 -9.58 -30.88 -1.64
N LEU A 6 -8.51 -30.10 -1.55
CA LEU A 6 -7.77 -29.65 -2.74
C LEU A 6 -7.29 -30.83 -3.60
N GLY A 7 -6.87 -31.92 -2.96
CA GLY A 7 -6.42 -33.11 -3.66
C GLY A 7 -7.52 -33.85 -4.46
N ASP A 8 -8.82 -33.55 -4.24
CA ASP A 8 -9.95 -34.15 -4.97
C ASP A 8 -10.25 -33.40 -6.29
N ILE A 9 -9.70 -32.17 -6.41
CA ILE A 9 -9.98 -31.25 -7.54
C ILE A 9 -8.71 -30.77 -8.25
N ALA A 10 -7.52 -31.13 -7.76
CA ALA A 10 -6.25 -30.77 -8.36
C ALA A 10 -5.17 -31.81 -8.09
N VAL A 11 -4.24 -31.94 -9.03
CA VAL A 11 -3.03 -32.74 -8.86
C VAL A 11 -1.90 -31.84 -8.34
N LEU A 12 -1.17 -32.29 -7.33
CA LEU A 12 0.00 -31.57 -6.82
C LEU A 12 1.29 -32.24 -7.31
N ILE A 13 2.13 -31.49 -8.01
CA ILE A 13 3.37 -31.94 -8.63
C ILE A 13 4.54 -31.20 -7.98
N ASN A 14 5.41 -31.93 -7.30
CA ASN A 14 6.60 -31.36 -6.68
C ASN A 14 7.65 -31.00 -7.74
N GLY A 15 8.48 -29.99 -7.44
CA GLY A 15 9.73 -29.78 -8.18
C GLY A 15 10.67 -30.96 -8.03
N ASP A 16 11.52 -31.18 -9.02
CA ASP A 16 12.55 -32.23 -8.98
C ASP A 16 13.49 -32.00 -7.78
N ARG A 17 13.98 -33.08 -7.18
CA ARG A 17 14.92 -33.06 -6.04
C ARG A 17 16.07 -34.05 -6.23
N GLY A 18 16.06 -34.78 -7.32
CA GLY A 18 17.05 -35.84 -7.60
C GLY A 18 18.31 -35.29 -8.28
N LYS A 19 19.09 -36.21 -8.82
CA LYS A 19 20.33 -35.94 -9.57
C LYS A 19 20.15 -35.00 -10.78
N ASN A 20 18.92 -34.90 -11.26
CA ASN A 20 18.58 -34.03 -12.40
C ASN A 20 18.23 -32.60 -11.99
N TYR A 21 18.14 -32.29 -10.66
CA TYR A 21 17.90 -30.92 -10.21
C TYR A 21 19.02 -29.99 -10.69
N PRO A 22 18.70 -28.81 -11.23
CA PRO A 22 19.71 -27.89 -11.74
C PRO A 22 20.67 -27.42 -10.65
N SER A 23 21.96 -27.59 -10.88
CA SER A 23 23.00 -26.97 -10.06
C SER A 23 23.08 -25.48 -10.35
N GLN A 24 23.71 -24.71 -9.48
CA GLN A 24 23.83 -23.24 -9.65
C GLN A 24 24.57 -22.87 -10.93
N LYS A 25 25.48 -23.72 -11.44
CA LYS A 25 26.22 -23.53 -12.70
C LYS A 25 25.35 -23.76 -13.94
N GLU A 26 24.25 -24.48 -13.81
CA GLU A 26 23.31 -24.79 -14.91
C GLU A 26 22.14 -23.81 -14.97
N ILE A 27 22.10 -22.85 -14.03
CA ILE A 27 21.14 -21.75 -14.04
C ILE A 27 21.73 -20.60 -14.82
N ILE A 28 21.01 -20.12 -15.82
CA ILE A 28 21.39 -19.03 -16.71
C ILE A 28 20.41 -17.85 -16.54
N THR A 29 20.83 -16.67 -16.94
CA THR A 29 20.04 -15.41 -16.72
C THR A 29 19.18 -15.03 -17.93
N SER A 30 19.34 -15.68 -19.07
CA SER A 30 18.55 -15.40 -20.27
C SER A 30 18.63 -16.55 -21.29
N GLY A 31 17.72 -16.56 -22.27
CA GLY A 31 17.81 -17.43 -23.43
C GLY A 31 17.51 -18.91 -23.19
N GLY A 32 16.77 -19.25 -22.15
CA GLY A 32 16.41 -20.61 -21.80
C GLY A 32 14.94 -20.78 -21.43
N ILE A 33 14.64 -21.91 -20.78
CA ILE A 33 13.32 -22.22 -20.26
C ILE A 33 13.22 -21.69 -18.82
N PRO A 34 12.15 -20.98 -18.42
CA PRO A 34 11.99 -20.42 -17.08
C PRO A 34 12.11 -21.47 -15.97
N PHE A 35 12.95 -21.19 -14.96
CA PHE A 35 13.13 -21.99 -13.77
C PHE A 35 12.71 -21.18 -12.52
N VAL A 36 11.44 -21.35 -12.15
CA VAL A 36 10.74 -20.47 -11.21
C VAL A 36 11.00 -20.88 -9.76
N ASN A 37 11.41 -19.94 -8.92
CA ASN A 37 11.51 -20.08 -7.49
C ASN A 37 10.54 -19.13 -6.75
N ALA A 38 10.52 -19.16 -5.42
CA ALA A 38 9.61 -18.32 -4.62
C ALA A 38 9.85 -16.80 -4.76
N GLY A 39 11.05 -16.38 -5.16
CA GLY A 39 11.38 -14.97 -5.43
C GLY A 39 10.67 -14.42 -6.65
N HIS A 40 10.45 -15.26 -7.66
CA HIS A 40 9.80 -14.88 -8.91
C HIS A 40 8.26 -14.84 -8.83
N LEU A 41 7.65 -15.19 -7.68
CA LEU A 41 6.20 -15.11 -7.49
C LEU A 41 5.83 -13.71 -6.97
N ASN A 42 5.11 -12.92 -7.76
CA ASN A 42 4.64 -11.60 -7.38
C ASN A 42 3.11 -11.54 -7.36
N GLY A 43 2.53 -11.70 -6.17
CA GLY A 43 1.08 -11.66 -6.00
C GLY A 43 0.38 -12.83 -6.68
N ARG A 44 0.03 -12.70 -7.96
CA ARG A 44 -0.69 -13.72 -8.74
C ARG A 44 -0.02 -14.09 -10.06
N ALA A 45 1.06 -13.43 -10.40
CA ALA A 45 1.81 -13.61 -11.64
C ALA A 45 3.25 -14.03 -11.36
N ILE A 46 3.93 -14.45 -12.42
CA ILE A 46 5.38 -14.63 -12.43
C ILE A 46 6.02 -13.31 -12.85
N GLU A 47 7.08 -12.93 -12.16
CA GLU A 47 7.92 -11.78 -12.47
C GLU A 47 9.15 -12.25 -13.25
N PHE A 48 9.35 -11.67 -14.44
CA PHE A 48 10.40 -12.11 -15.37
C PHE A 48 11.66 -11.23 -15.32
N GLU A 49 11.65 -10.09 -14.65
CA GLU A 49 12.76 -9.13 -14.63
C GLU A 49 14.08 -9.74 -14.12
N ALA A 50 14.01 -10.63 -13.12
CA ALA A 50 15.18 -11.33 -12.56
C ALA A 50 15.03 -12.85 -12.66
N MET A 51 14.42 -13.34 -13.74
CA MET A 51 14.10 -14.75 -13.92
C MET A 51 15.35 -15.60 -14.08
N ASN A 52 15.35 -16.76 -13.45
CA ASN A 52 16.29 -17.83 -13.70
C ASN A 52 15.82 -18.71 -14.86
N TYR A 53 16.75 -19.17 -15.67
CA TYR A 53 16.46 -20.05 -16.79
C TYR A 53 17.35 -21.29 -16.74
N ILE A 54 16.92 -22.37 -17.40
CA ILE A 54 17.70 -23.59 -17.66
C ILE A 54 17.70 -23.89 -19.15
N THR A 55 18.67 -24.67 -19.62
CA THR A 55 18.71 -25.07 -21.02
C THR A 55 17.59 -26.06 -21.35
N PRO A 56 17.16 -26.14 -22.63
CA PRO A 56 16.18 -27.15 -23.07
C PRO A 56 16.59 -28.59 -22.71
N GLU A 57 17.87 -28.93 -22.88
CA GLU A 57 18.39 -30.28 -22.56
C GLU A 57 18.29 -30.55 -21.04
N LYS A 58 18.49 -29.54 -20.20
CA LYS A 58 18.32 -29.68 -18.76
C LYS A 58 16.86 -29.82 -18.38
N TYR A 59 15.98 -29.05 -19.02
CA TYR A 59 14.53 -29.15 -18.81
C TYR A 59 14.01 -30.55 -19.17
N GLU A 60 14.45 -31.13 -20.29
CA GLU A 60 14.02 -32.48 -20.67
C GLU A 60 14.43 -33.55 -19.67
N LYS A 61 15.60 -33.43 -19.03
CA LYS A 61 16.11 -34.36 -18.03
C LYS A 61 15.36 -34.30 -16.70
N LEU A 62 14.56 -33.24 -16.45
CA LEU A 62 13.77 -33.17 -15.23
C LEU A 62 12.67 -34.22 -15.23
N ASN A 63 12.56 -34.97 -14.14
CA ASN A 63 11.55 -36.01 -13.95
C ASN A 63 10.20 -35.42 -13.49
N SER A 64 10.21 -34.21 -12.90
CA SER A 64 9.02 -33.63 -12.28
C SER A 64 9.15 -32.11 -12.22
N GLY A 65 8.04 -31.42 -11.90
CA GLY A 65 8.04 -29.99 -11.68
C GLY A 65 7.95 -29.16 -12.97
N LYS A 66 7.51 -29.74 -14.06
CA LYS A 66 7.23 -29.06 -15.34
C LYS A 66 5.83 -28.45 -15.30
N PHE A 67 5.75 -27.11 -15.35
CA PHE A 67 4.48 -26.40 -15.35
C PHE A 67 4.02 -26.02 -16.76
N GLN A 68 2.73 -25.77 -16.88
CA GLN A 68 2.04 -25.39 -18.11
C GLN A 68 0.92 -24.40 -17.81
N GLN A 69 0.27 -23.89 -18.87
CA GLN A 69 -0.90 -23.03 -18.73
C GLN A 69 -1.96 -23.63 -17.81
N ASN A 70 -2.63 -22.78 -17.04
CA ASN A 70 -3.63 -23.10 -16.01
C ASN A 70 -3.08 -23.71 -14.72
N ASP A 71 -1.78 -23.97 -14.61
CA ASP A 71 -1.17 -24.39 -13.35
C ASP A 71 -1.06 -23.22 -12.37
N ILE A 72 -1.15 -23.52 -11.06
CA ILE A 72 -0.86 -22.59 -9.99
C ILE A 72 0.45 -23.02 -9.34
N LEU A 73 1.45 -22.14 -9.36
CA LEU A 73 2.70 -22.34 -8.63
C LEU A 73 2.49 -21.89 -7.18
N TYR A 74 2.80 -22.72 -6.22
CA TYR A 74 2.53 -22.46 -4.80
C TYR A 74 3.79 -22.70 -3.95
N CYS A 75 4.13 -21.73 -3.09
CA CYS A 75 5.33 -21.76 -2.28
C CYS A 75 5.14 -22.61 -1.02
N LEU A 76 6.02 -23.62 -0.85
CA LEU A 76 6.05 -24.54 0.28
C LEU A 76 7.10 -24.18 1.33
N ARG A 77 8.10 -23.34 1.02
CA ARG A 77 9.22 -23.01 1.92
C ARG A 77 9.58 -21.53 1.86
N GLY A 78 9.89 -20.96 3.00
CA GLY A 78 10.20 -19.53 3.14
C GLY A 78 8.92 -18.69 3.15
N SER A 79 8.58 -18.07 2.04
CA SER A 79 7.35 -17.24 1.91
C SER A 79 6.12 -18.11 1.66
N LEU A 80 5.68 -18.86 2.66
CA LEU A 80 4.55 -19.81 2.56
C LEU A 80 3.30 -19.15 1.96
N GLY A 81 2.65 -19.88 1.04
CA GLY A 81 1.41 -19.44 0.43
C GLY A 81 1.55 -18.37 -0.65
N LYS A 82 2.77 -17.86 -0.95
CA LYS A 82 3.02 -17.13 -2.20
C LYS A 82 2.63 -18.04 -3.38
N LYS A 83 2.00 -17.46 -4.38
CA LYS A 83 1.49 -18.22 -5.52
C LYS A 83 1.41 -17.37 -6.77
N ALA A 84 1.38 -18.02 -7.92
CA ALA A 84 1.12 -17.42 -9.23
C ALA A 84 0.29 -18.36 -10.09
N LEU A 85 -0.63 -17.83 -10.87
CA LEU A 85 -1.39 -18.56 -11.89
C LEU A 85 -0.69 -18.37 -13.24
N ILE A 86 -0.52 -19.45 -13.98
CA ILE A 86 0.01 -19.45 -15.34
C ILE A 86 -1.15 -19.18 -16.29
N ASN A 87 -1.35 -17.90 -16.66
CA ASN A 87 -2.43 -17.49 -17.58
C ASN A 87 -2.03 -17.66 -19.03
N ASP A 88 -0.76 -17.39 -19.37
CA ASP A 88 -0.26 -17.40 -20.72
C ASP A 88 0.17 -18.81 -21.13
N ASN A 89 0.28 -19.04 -22.42
CA ASN A 89 0.78 -20.31 -22.97
C ASN A 89 2.32 -20.40 -22.80
N ILE A 90 2.77 -20.29 -21.54
CA ILE A 90 4.15 -20.47 -21.14
C ILE A 90 4.32 -21.78 -20.41
N TYR A 91 5.50 -22.37 -20.55
CA TYR A 91 5.91 -23.57 -19.83
C TYR A 91 7.29 -23.37 -19.21
N GLY A 92 7.62 -24.21 -18.25
CA GLY A 92 8.90 -24.13 -17.55
C GLY A 92 8.97 -25.13 -16.41
N ALA A 93 9.92 -24.94 -15.52
CA ALA A 93 10.09 -25.82 -14.38
C ALA A 93 10.14 -25.00 -13.08
N ILE A 94 9.81 -25.67 -11.95
CA ILE A 94 9.82 -25.07 -10.63
C ILE A 94 11.00 -25.58 -9.79
N ALA A 95 11.51 -24.68 -8.94
CA ALA A 95 12.45 -25.02 -7.90
C ALA A 95 11.79 -25.91 -6.81
N SER A 96 12.59 -26.66 -6.06
CA SER A 96 12.12 -27.59 -5.01
C SER A 96 11.39 -26.94 -3.83
N SER A 97 11.42 -25.61 -3.74
CA SER A 97 10.67 -24.82 -2.76
C SER A 97 9.20 -24.60 -3.14
N LEU A 98 8.82 -24.93 -4.36
CA LEU A 98 7.48 -24.78 -4.89
C LEU A 98 6.80 -26.13 -5.13
N VAL A 99 5.49 -26.10 -5.30
CA VAL A 99 4.64 -27.16 -5.83
C VAL A 99 3.75 -26.59 -6.92
N ILE A 100 3.50 -27.37 -7.97
CA ILE A 100 2.47 -27.07 -8.96
C ILE A 100 1.15 -27.63 -8.43
N ILE A 101 0.11 -26.81 -8.40
CA ILE A 101 -1.28 -27.22 -8.22
C ILE A 101 -1.91 -27.17 -9.60
N ARG A 102 -2.15 -28.34 -10.20
CA ARG A 102 -2.77 -28.49 -11.53
C ARG A 102 -4.25 -28.77 -11.36
N PRO A 103 -5.14 -27.80 -11.66
CA PRO A 103 -6.58 -27.97 -11.50
C PRO A 103 -7.15 -29.01 -12.44
N ASN A 104 -8.14 -29.77 -11.98
CA ASN A 104 -9.03 -30.50 -12.88
C ASN A 104 -10.07 -29.52 -13.45
N LEU A 105 -9.93 -29.16 -14.71
CA LEU A 105 -10.73 -28.13 -15.37
C LEU A 105 -12.23 -28.48 -15.50
N GLU A 106 -12.58 -29.75 -15.38
CA GLU A 106 -13.98 -30.23 -15.34
C GLU A 106 -14.65 -29.91 -13.99
N LYS A 107 -13.87 -29.65 -12.94
CA LYS A 107 -14.35 -29.43 -11.56
C LYS A 107 -14.13 -28.00 -11.07
N VAL A 108 -12.99 -27.39 -11.45
CA VAL A 108 -12.60 -26.10 -10.91
C VAL A 108 -11.91 -25.20 -11.95
N ARG A 109 -12.33 -23.95 -12.01
CA ARG A 109 -11.64 -22.91 -12.78
C ARG A 109 -10.33 -22.53 -12.07
N PRO A 110 -9.20 -22.42 -12.80
CA PRO A 110 -7.92 -22.01 -12.22
C PRO A 110 -8.00 -20.67 -11.48
N GLN A 111 -8.70 -19.69 -12.05
CA GLN A 111 -8.92 -18.36 -11.45
C GLN A 111 -9.73 -18.45 -10.16
N TYR A 112 -10.78 -19.30 -10.11
CA TYR A 112 -11.54 -19.54 -8.89
C TYR A 112 -10.66 -20.19 -7.81
N LEU A 113 -9.89 -21.22 -8.18
CA LEU A 113 -8.98 -21.87 -7.24
C LEU A 113 -7.96 -20.90 -6.69
N MET A 114 -7.42 -20.01 -7.52
CA MET A 114 -6.51 -18.95 -7.08
C MET A 114 -7.16 -18.02 -6.03
N LEU A 115 -8.43 -17.64 -6.23
CA LEU A 115 -9.23 -16.87 -5.27
C LEU A 115 -9.48 -17.65 -3.97
N ALA A 116 -9.88 -18.92 -4.09
CA ALA A 116 -10.13 -19.80 -2.95
C ALA A 116 -8.90 -19.94 -2.06
N LEU A 117 -7.69 -20.05 -2.65
CA LEU A 117 -6.41 -20.12 -1.94
C LEU A 117 -6.03 -18.81 -1.21
N GLU A 118 -6.74 -17.70 -1.42
CA GLU A 118 -6.54 -16.42 -0.72
C GLU A 118 -7.47 -16.22 0.48
N THR A 119 -8.45 -17.09 0.64
CA THR A 119 -9.46 -16.97 1.70
C THR A 119 -8.86 -17.10 3.10
N PRO A 120 -9.47 -16.45 4.11
CA PRO A 120 -9.08 -16.64 5.51
C PRO A 120 -9.05 -18.12 5.93
N LEU A 121 -10.01 -18.91 5.45
CA LEU A 121 -10.10 -20.35 5.73
C LEU A 121 -8.80 -21.09 5.31
N ILE A 122 -8.25 -20.79 4.15
CA ILE A 122 -7.01 -21.41 3.69
C ILE A 122 -5.80 -20.85 4.46
N LYS A 123 -5.80 -19.55 4.80
CA LYS A 123 -4.74 -18.97 5.63
C LYS A 123 -4.66 -19.65 7.01
N GLU A 124 -5.78 -19.90 7.66
CA GLU A 124 -5.84 -20.62 8.93
C GLU A 124 -5.29 -22.05 8.78
N GLN A 125 -5.66 -22.77 7.71
CA GLN A 125 -5.15 -24.11 7.44
C GLN A 125 -3.65 -24.09 7.13
N LEU A 126 -3.16 -23.10 6.41
CA LEU A 126 -1.74 -22.88 6.16
C LEU A 126 -0.96 -22.77 7.48
N PHE A 127 -1.42 -21.95 8.43
CA PHE A 127 -0.79 -21.82 9.75
C PHE A 127 -0.84 -23.14 10.52
N LYS A 128 -1.96 -23.85 10.49
CA LYS A 128 -2.13 -25.14 11.18
C LYS A 128 -1.21 -26.23 10.64
N PHE A 129 -0.95 -26.25 9.35
CA PHE A 129 -0.11 -27.26 8.69
C PHE A 129 1.38 -26.86 8.59
N ASN A 130 1.73 -25.66 9.04
CA ASN A 130 3.14 -25.24 9.08
C ASN A 130 3.90 -26.03 10.15
N ASN A 131 4.84 -26.87 9.73
CA ASN A 131 5.62 -27.74 10.59
C ASN A 131 7.03 -27.19 10.92
N GLY A 132 7.36 -25.97 10.44
CA GLY A 132 8.68 -25.37 10.65
C GLY A 132 8.76 -24.58 11.95
N SER A 133 9.63 -24.99 12.88
CA SER A 133 9.90 -24.25 14.13
C SER A 133 10.81 -23.05 13.92
N SER A 134 11.82 -23.14 13.05
CA SER A 134 12.76 -22.07 12.72
C SER A 134 12.61 -21.54 11.29
N GLN A 135 12.22 -22.38 10.33
CA GLN A 135 11.91 -22.00 8.97
C GLN A 135 10.51 -22.50 8.57
N PRO A 136 9.61 -21.61 8.12
CA PRO A 136 8.28 -22.00 7.67
C PRO A 136 8.36 -23.07 6.56
N ASN A 137 7.71 -24.20 6.74
CA ASN A 137 7.73 -25.33 5.81
C ASN A 137 6.39 -26.05 5.73
N LEU A 138 5.93 -26.30 4.51
CA LEU A 138 4.74 -27.08 4.19
C LEU A 138 5.12 -28.29 3.34
N SER A 139 4.36 -29.37 3.44
CA SER A 139 4.45 -30.49 2.52
C SER A 139 3.35 -30.39 1.45
N ALA A 140 3.61 -30.90 0.24
CA ALA A 140 2.57 -31.03 -0.77
C ALA A 140 1.41 -31.92 -0.27
N LYS A 141 1.70 -32.91 0.61
CA LYS A 141 0.68 -33.77 1.26
C LYS A 141 -0.25 -32.92 2.14
N SER A 142 0.29 -32.00 2.94
CA SER A 142 -0.51 -31.10 3.77
C SER A 142 -1.36 -30.15 2.93
N VAL A 143 -0.84 -29.65 1.81
CA VAL A 143 -1.59 -28.77 0.90
C VAL A 143 -2.74 -29.51 0.21
N LYS A 144 -2.59 -30.82 -0.10
CA LYS A 144 -3.68 -31.67 -0.60
C LYS A 144 -4.89 -31.72 0.34
N GLU A 145 -4.64 -31.64 1.66
CA GLU A 145 -5.68 -31.70 2.70
C GLU A 145 -6.42 -30.38 2.91
N TYR A 146 -6.05 -29.30 2.22
CA TYR A 146 -6.77 -28.04 2.32
C TYR A 146 -8.23 -28.22 1.93
N LYS A 147 -9.11 -27.80 2.83
CA LYS A 147 -10.56 -27.83 2.61
C LYS A 147 -11.02 -26.47 2.12
N LEU A 148 -11.71 -26.46 1.00
CA LEU A 148 -12.28 -25.26 0.38
C LEU A 148 -13.72 -25.51 -0.06
N GLU A 149 -14.47 -24.45 -0.26
CA GLU A 149 -15.81 -24.50 -0.83
C GLU A 149 -15.69 -24.62 -2.36
N LEU A 150 -16.48 -25.52 -2.94
CA LEU A 150 -16.51 -25.74 -4.38
C LEU A 150 -17.96 -25.60 -4.89
N PRO A 151 -18.34 -24.44 -5.42
CA PRO A 151 -19.57 -24.29 -6.17
C PRO A 151 -19.46 -24.92 -7.57
N ASP A 152 -20.59 -25.05 -8.27
CA ASP A 152 -20.57 -25.46 -9.67
C ASP A 152 -19.82 -24.43 -10.56
N LEU A 153 -19.45 -24.86 -11.77
CA LEU A 153 -18.63 -24.04 -12.68
C LEU A 153 -19.31 -22.74 -13.07
N PHE A 154 -20.64 -22.72 -13.20
CA PHE A 154 -21.38 -21.49 -13.53
C PHE A 154 -21.27 -20.45 -12.41
N ILE A 155 -21.40 -20.89 -11.17
CA ILE A 155 -21.20 -20.00 -10.00
C ILE A 155 -19.75 -19.55 -9.89
N GLN A 156 -18.77 -20.45 -10.16
CA GLN A 156 -17.35 -20.07 -10.20
C GLN A 156 -17.08 -18.96 -11.23
N ASP A 157 -17.60 -19.11 -12.45
CA ASP A 157 -17.44 -18.11 -13.52
C ASP A 157 -18.10 -16.77 -13.13
N SER A 158 -19.26 -16.80 -12.48
CA SER A 158 -19.92 -15.59 -11.95
C SER A 158 -19.08 -14.89 -10.87
N ILE A 159 -18.48 -15.65 -9.96
CA ILE A 159 -17.61 -15.11 -8.90
C ILE A 159 -16.34 -14.49 -9.52
N ILE A 160 -15.70 -15.18 -10.45
CA ILE A 160 -14.51 -14.69 -11.16
C ILE A 160 -14.83 -13.37 -11.84
N SER A 161 -15.89 -13.32 -12.68
CA SER A 161 -16.28 -12.12 -13.41
C SER A 161 -16.54 -10.91 -12.49
N LYS A 162 -17.25 -11.12 -11.38
CA LYS A 162 -17.52 -10.04 -10.41
C LYS A 162 -16.24 -9.51 -9.75
N LEU A 163 -15.35 -10.41 -9.33
CA LEU A 163 -14.13 -10.01 -8.64
C LEU A 163 -13.09 -9.40 -9.60
N GLU A 164 -13.06 -9.83 -10.86
CA GLU A 164 -12.23 -9.19 -11.89
C GLU A 164 -12.71 -7.77 -12.20
N LYS A 165 -14.03 -7.56 -12.34
CA LYS A 165 -14.58 -6.20 -12.51
C LYS A 165 -14.20 -5.28 -11.35
N VAL A 166 -14.35 -5.77 -10.11
CA VAL A 166 -13.95 -4.97 -8.93
C VAL A 166 -12.46 -4.67 -8.93
N ARG A 167 -11.63 -5.61 -9.32
CA ARG A 167 -10.17 -5.42 -9.40
C ARG A 167 -9.78 -4.39 -10.45
N ASN A 168 -10.37 -4.49 -11.65
CA ASN A 168 -10.13 -3.53 -12.72
C ASN A 168 -10.54 -2.12 -12.27
N LEU A 169 -11.71 -1.96 -11.64
CA LEU A 169 -12.12 -0.68 -11.07
C LEU A 169 -11.10 -0.13 -10.05
N ILE A 170 -10.56 -0.97 -9.16
CA ILE A 170 -9.53 -0.54 -8.20
C ILE A 170 -8.25 -0.09 -8.92
N GLU A 171 -7.87 -0.76 -9.99
CA GLU A 171 -6.67 -0.39 -10.75
C GLU A 171 -6.88 0.89 -11.56
N ASP A 172 -8.03 1.02 -12.23
CA ASP A 172 -8.42 2.24 -12.96
C ASP A 172 -8.41 3.48 -12.04
N GLU A 173 -8.98 3.36 -10.83
CA GLU A 173 -8.99 4.42 -9.83
C GLU A 173 -7.58 4.80 -9.33
N LYS A 174 -6.67 3.83 -9.20
CA LYS A 174 -5.27 4.14 -8.87
C LYS A 174 -4.58 4.90 -9.99
N GLN A 175 -4.82 4.50 -11.24
CA GLN A 175 -4.29 5.18 -12.42
C GLN A 175 -4.85 6.60 -12.54
N GLU A 176 -6.16 6.78 -12.32
CA GLU A 176 -6.78 8.10 -12.32
C GLU A 176 -6.14 9.01 -11.27
N LYS A 177 -5.90 8.50 -10.05
CA LYS A 177 -5.21 9.27 -9.00
C LYS A 177 -3.81 9.70 -9.46
N LEU A 178 -3.04 8.82 -10.07
CA LEU A 178 -1.71 9.13 -10.60
C LEU A 178 -1.77 10.20 -11.69
N LEU A 179 -2.74 10.11 -12.60
CA LEU A 179 -2.96 11.10 -13.66
C LEU A 179 -3.33 12.47 -13.08
N LEU A 180 -4.14 12.52 -12.03
CA LEU A 180 -4.47 13.75 -11.34
C LEU A 180 -3.25 14.37 -10.63
N ASP A 181 -2.36 13.56 -10.05
CA ASP A 181 -1.10 14.04 -9.48
C ASP A 181 -0.17 14.63 -10.58
N ASN A 182 -0.07 13.98 -11.72
CA ASN A 182 0.70 14.48 -12.87
C ASN A 182 0.10 15.77 -13.44
N LEU A 183 -1.23 15.87 -13.49
CA LEU A 183 -1.94 17.06 -13.97
C LEU A 183 -1.65 18.27 -13.08
N ILE A 184 -1.57 18.09 -11.76
CA ILE A 184 -1.17 19.15 -10.82
C ILE A 184 0.23 19.66 -11.17
N GLN A 185 1.20 18.76 -11.39
CA GLN A 185 2.56 19.14 -11.73
C GLN A 185 2.63 19.83 -13.10
N ALA A 186 1.97 19.27 -14.11
CA ALA A 186 1.94 19.84 -15.45
C ALA A 186 1.34 21.25 -15.46
N ARG A 187 0.24 21.46 -14.72
CA ARG A 187 -0.38 22.78 -14.60
C ARG A 187 0.49 23.80 -13.88
N PHE A 188 1.25 23.35 -12.87
CA PHE A 188 2.24 24.22 -12.21
C PHE A 188 3.31 24.68 -13.21
N VAL A 189 3.92 23.73 -13.93
CA VAL A 189 4.97 24.03 -14.91
C VAL A 189 4.45 24.90 -16.06
N GLU A 190 3.24 24.64 -16.53
CA GLU A 190 2.60 25.48 -17.57
C GLU A 190 2.46 26.95 -17.12
N LEU A 191 1.99 27.19 -15.90
CA LEU A 191 1.78 28.55 -15.39
C LEU A 191 3.05 29.20 -14.91
N PHE A 192 3.91 28.48 -14.21
CA PHE A 192 5.02 29.04 -13.45
C PHE A 192 6.40 28.64 -13.95
N GLY A 193 6.50 27.66 -14.85
CA GLY A 193 7.77 27.08 -15.27
C GLY A 193 8.37 26.16 -14.23
N ASP A 194 9.65 25.86 -14.36
CA ASP A 194 10.41 25.07 -13.41
C ASP A 194 10.70 25.86 -12.12
N ALA A 195 10.30 25.30 -10.98
CA ALA A 195 10.42 25.97 -9.68
C ALA A 195 11.87 26.08 -9.17
N VAL A 196 12.79 25.30 -9.72
CA VAL A 196 14.22 25.32 -9.34
C VAL A 196 14.99 26.29 -10.24
N TYR A 197 14.82 26.16 -11.57
CA TYR A 197 15.55 26.96 -12.56
C TYR A 197 14.92 28.31 -12.83
N ASN A 198 13.63 28.51 -12.48
CA ASN A 198 12.88 29.74 -12.72
C ASN A 198 13.01 30.24 -14.18
N ASP A 199 12.76 29.36 -15.12
CA ASP A 199 12.89 29.61 -16.56
C ASP A 199 11.98 30.75 -17.06
N LYS A 200 10.86 31.02 -16.36
CA LYS A 200 9.95 32.14 -16.62
C LYS A 200 10.37 33.47 -15.97
N LYS A 201 11.49 33.48 -15.24
CA LYS A 201 12.08 34.70 -14.64
C LYS A 201 11.15 35.44 -13.66
N TRP A 202 10.36 34.70 -12.89
CA TRP A 202 9.57 35.28 -11.80
C TRP A 202 10.48 35.95 -10.77
N GLU A 203 9.96 36.96 -10.08
CA GLU A 203 10.61 37.45 -8.86
C GLU A 203 10.84 36.27 -7.90
N THR A 204 11.96 36.25 -7.21
CA THR A 204 12.27 35.21 -6.24
C THR A 204 12.70 35.80 -4.92
N ASP A 205 12.32 35.14 -3.83
CA ASP A 205 12.79 35.51 -2.49
C ASP A 205 13.09 34.26 -1.67
N THR A 206 13.80 34.42 -0.55
CA THR A 206 14.11 33.30 0.33
C THR A 206 12.90 32.88 1.14
N VAL A 207 12.83 31.59 1.50
CA VAL A 207 11.81 31.08 2.41
C VAL A 207 11.74 31.90 3.69
N LYS A 208 12.92 32.33 4.22
CA LYS A 208 13.03 33.18 5.40
C LYS A 208 12.27 34.50 5.24
N ASN A 209 12.42 35.16 4.12
CA ASN A 209 11.80 36.47 3.87
C ASN A 209 10.31 36.36 3.52
N LEU A 210 9.90 35.23 2.97
CA LEU A 210 8.49 34.95 2.59
C LEU A 210 7.62 34.53 3.77
N CYS A 211 8.25 34.14 4.91
CA CYS A 211 7.53 33.72 6.11
C CYS A 211 7.61 34.78 7.21
N LYS A 212 6.49 35.03 7.89
CA LYS A 212 6.43 35.84 9.13
C LYS A 212 7.21 35.16 10.25
N GLU A 213 7.07 33.84 10.36
CA GLU A 213 7.77 33.01 11.35
C GLU A 213 8.16 31.67 10.75
N ILE A 214 9.30 31.14 11.22
CA ILE A 214 9.77 29.79 10.94
C ILE A 214 10.36 29.22 12.23
N TYR A 215 9.80 28.10 12.73
CA TYR A 215 10.28 27.49 13.97
C TYR A 215 10.16 25.98 13.95
N GLY A 216 10.81 25.33 14.93
CA GLY A 216 10.68 23.90 15.15
C GLY A 216 9.67 23.59 16.25
N GLY A 217 9.25 22.35 16.30
CA GLY A 217 8.42 21.85 17.36
C GLY A 217 9.17 21.38 18.60
N GLY A 218 8.43 20.91 19.57
CA GLY A 218 8.93 20.34 20.81
C GLY A 218 8.24 19.04 21.19
N THR A 219 8.85 18.33 22.14
CA THR A 219 8.32 17.07 22.66
C THR A 219 8.07 17.19 24.15
N PRO A 220 6.81 17.20 24.61
CA PRO A 220 6.49 17.10 26.02
C PRO A 220 7.08 15.82 26.61
N SER A 221 7.60 15.91 27.84
CA SER A 221 8.26 14.78 28.48
C SER A 221 7.27 13.64 28.75
N LYS A 222 7.61 12.43 28.33
CA LYS A 222 6.82 11.22 28.63
C LYS A 222 6.85 10.81 30.10
N ALA A 223 7.77 11.39 30.88
CA ALA A 223 7.80 11.21 32.34
C ALA A 223 6.61 11.89 33.04
N HIS A 224 5.85 12.71 32.31
CA HIS A 224 4.65 13.41 32.75
C HIS A 224 3.42 12.90 31.99
N PRO A 225 2.82 11.76 32.41
CA PRO A 225 1.64 11.19 31.76
C PRO A 225 0.45 12.12 31.71
N GLU A 226 0.36 13.06 32.67
CA GLU A 226 -0.67 14.09 32.76
C GLU A 226 -0.74 15.00 31.54
N TYR A 227 0.34 15.18 30.79
CA TYR A 227 0.35 15.97 29.55
C TYR A 227 -0.40 15.30 28.39
N TYR A 228 -0.61 13.99 28.50
CA TYR A 228 -1.23 13.15 27.48
C TYR A 228 -2.63 12.66 27.88
N LYS A 229 -3.07 12.98 29.11
CA LYS A 229 -4.38 12.61 29.63
C LYS A 229 -5.40 13.69 29.27
N ASP A 230 -6.65 13.27 28.96
CA ASP A 230 -7.75 14.16 28.58
C ASP A 230 -7.32 15.20 27.53
N SER A 231 -6.61 14.72 26.50
CA SER A 231 -5.89 15.51 25.51
C SER A 231 -6.69 15.69 24.24
N ASP A 232 -6.74 16.92 23.73
CA ASP A 232 -7.50 17.31 22.53
C ASP A 232 -6.63 17.98 21.47
N ILE A 233 -5.44 18.49 21.83
CA ILE A 233 -4.52 19.19 20.91
C ILE A 233 -3.69 18.15 20.14
N PRO A 234 -3.81 18.04 18.81
CA PRO A 234 -2.99 17.12 18.03
C PRO A 234 -1.50 17.44 18.17
N TRP A 235 -0.69 16.44 18.51
CA TRP A 235 0.77 16.50 18.53
C TRP A 235 1.34 15.72 17.35
N VAL A 236 1.66 16.43 16.29
CA VAL A 236 2.00 15.88 14.97
C VAL A 236 3.47 15.45 14.91
N SER A 237 3.70 14.28 14.38
CA SER A 237 5.02 13.70 14.10
C SER A 237 5.13 13.30 12.62
N ALA A 238 6.31 12.85 12.18
CA ALA A 238 6.49 12.34 10.81
C ALA A 238 5.53 11.19 10.45
N LYS A 239 5.04 10.43 11.43
CA LYS A 239 4.08 9.33 11.21
C LYS A 239 2.69 9.80 10.82
N ASP A 240 2.34 11.03 11.16
CA ASP A 240 1.04 11.64 10.88
C ASP A 240 1.02 12.35 9.53
N MET A 241 2.19 12.63 8.95
CA MET A 241 2.39 13.37 7.69
C MET A 241 2.11 12.51 6.44
N LYS A 242 0.94 11.86 6.40
CA LYS A 242 0.53 10.95 5.30
C LYS A 242 -0.29 11.64 4.21
N THR A 243 -0.76 12.84 4.48
CA THR A 243 -1.60 13.65 3.59
C THR A 243 -1.08 15.09 3.60
N ASP A 244 -1.44 15.86 2.59
CA ASP A 244 -1.10 17.28 2.44
C ASP A 244 -1.99 18.22 3.31
N VAL A 245 -2.96 17.65 4.04
CA VAL A 245 -3.83 18.37 4.98
C VAL A 245 -3.84 17.69 6.34
N LEU A 246 -3.53 18.43 7.39
CA LEU A 246 -3.54 17.95 8.77
C LEU A 246 -4.78 18.43 9.51
N LYS A 247 -5.53 17.49 10.08
CA LYS A 247 -6.71 17.76 10.92
C LYS A 247 -6.66 17.05 12.27
N ASP A 248 -5.78 16.02 12.39
CA ASP A 248 -5.64 15.21 13.59
C ASP A 248 -4.27 14.53 13.63
N SER A 249 -3.92 13.85 14.72
CA SER A 249 -2.71 13.07 14.90
C SER A 249 -2.97 11.82 15.74
N GLN A 250 -2.07 10.85 15.69
CA GLN A 250 -2.16 9.62 16.49
C GLN A 250 -2.01 9.88 17.99
N ILE A 251 -1.25 10.90 18.36
CA ILE A 251 -1.00 11.28 19.76
C ILE A 251 -1.50 12.70 19.93
N LYS A 252 -2.19 12.95 21.04
CA LYS A 252 -2.63 14.27 21.44
C LYS A 252 -1.99 14.66 22.77
N ILE A 253 -1.91 15.95 23.02
CA ILE A 253 -1.49 16.53 24.29
C ILE A 253 -2.56 17.51 24.78
N ASN A 254 -2.53 17.84 26.04
CA ASN A 254 -3.38 18.87 26.62
C ASN A 254 -2.63 20.20 26.78
N GLN A 255 -3.31 21.23 27.25
CA GLN A 255 -2.73 22.56 27.45
C GLN A 255 -1.54 22.54 28.41
N LEU A 256 -1.59 21.70 29.51
CA LEU A 256 -0.45 21.56 30.41
C LEU A 256 0.80 21.08 29.71
N GLY A 257 0.67 20.16 28.76
CA GLY A 257 1.78 19.68 27.94
C GLY A 257 2.37 20.76 27.05
N VAL A 258 1.55 21.70 26.56
CA VAL A 258 2.02 22.88 25.81
C VAL A 258 2.76 23.85 26.73
N ASP A 259 2.15 24.22 27.87
CA ASP A 259 2.65 25.27 28.74
C ASP A 259 3.96 24.88 29.50
N ASN A 260 4.13 23.57 29.76
CA ASN A 260 5.30 23.04 30.49
C ASN A 260 6.32 22.32 29.61
N SER A 261 6.33 22.60 28.29
CA SER A 261 7.31 22.02 27.38
C SER A 261 7.77 23.01 26.32
N THR A 262 8.62 22.54 25.42
CA THR A 262 9.03 23.31 24.22
C THR A 262 8.03 23.18 23.06
N ALA A 263 6.92 22.46 23.26
CA ALA A 263 5.84 22.40 22.27
C ALA A 263 5.16 23.77 22.18
N ARG A 264 4.87 24.18 20.95
CA ARG A 264 4.25 25.47 20.66
C ARG A 264 3.02 25.24 19.82
N LEU A 265 1.91 25.91 20.17
CA LEU A 265 0.69 25.87 19.37
C LEU A 265 0.93 26.53 18.02
N VAL A 266 0.64 25.80 16.95
CA VAL A 266 0.77 26.21 15.56
C VAL A 266 -0.57 26.74 15.07
N PRO A 267 -0.64 27.98 14.59
CA PRO A 267 -1.88 28.53 14.09
C PRO A 267 -2.36 27.76 12.83
N VAL A 268 -3.67 27.78 12.64
CA VAL A 268 -4.31 27.23 11.43
C VAL A 268 -3.71 27.86 10.17
N ASN A 269 -3.67 27.10 9.09
CA ASN A 269 -3.16 27.55 7.81
C ASN A 269 -1.65 27.87 7.82
N SER A 270 -0.87 27.03 8.52
CA SER A 270 0.60 27.01 8.47
C SER A 270 1.09 25.87 7.61
N VAL A 271 2.28 25.99 7.01
CA VAL A 271 2.95 24.88 6.31
C VAL A 271 3.80 24.10 7.30
N ILE A 272 3.64 22.79 7.31
CA ILE A 272 4.41 21.86 8.14
C ILE A 272 5.24 20.95 7.23
N MET A 273 6.52 20.77 7.56
CA MET A 273 7.44 19.93 6.79
C MET A 273 8.25 19.02 7.70
N VAL A 274 8.44 17.78 7.32
CA VAL A 274 9.37 16.84 7.96
C VAL A 274 10.80 17.21 7.50
N ILE A 275 11.70 17.45 8.46
CA ILE A 275 13.10 17.72 8.16
C ILE A 275 14.06 16.63 8.66
N ARG A 276 13.58 15.71 9.52
CA ARG A 276 14.39 14.59 10.02
C ARG A 276 13.53 13.34 10.14
N SER A 277 13.78 12.36 9.29
CA SER A 277 13.13 11.04 9.32
C SER A 277 13.69 10.17 8.19
N GLY A 278 13.71 8.84 8.37
CA GLY A 278 14.05 7.90 7.30
C GLY A 278 13.13 7.96 6.07
N ILE A 279 11.95 8.59 6.17
CA ILE A 279 11.05 8.79 5.02
C ILE A 279 11.65 9.72 3.95
N LEU A 280 12.59 10.59 4.35
CA LEU A 280 13.28 11.54 3.44
C LEU A 280 14.13 10.85 2.37
N LYS A 281 14.40 9.56 2.50
CA LYS A 281 14.99 8.74 1.42
C LYS A 281 14.08 8.61 0.20
N HIS A 282 12.79 8.79 0.38
CA HIS A 282 11.78 8.49 -0.64
C HIS A 282 10.91 9.68 -0.99
N THR A 283 10.59 10.54 -0.02
CA THR A 283 9.65 11.66 -0.23
C THR A 283 9.88 12.76 0.80
N LEU A 284 9.46 13.98 0.46
CA LEU A 284 9.40 15.15 1.32
C LEU A 284 7.97 15.37 1.81
N PRO A 285 7.60 14.95 3.04
CA PRO A 285 6.26 15.21 3.57
C PRO A 285 6.09 16.70 3.89
N VAL A 286 5.12 17.31 3.22
CA VAL A 286 4.71 18.72 3.41
C VAL A 286 3.19 18.73 3.52
N ALA A 287 2.66 19.44 4.51
CA ALA A 287 1.22 19.56 4.73
C ALA A 287 0.82 20.94 5.23
N VAL A 288 -0.47 21.25 5.15
CA VAL A 288 -1.09 22.46 5.73
C VAL A 288 -2.09 22.04 6.81
N ASN A 289 -1.99 22.62 8.02
CA ASN A 289 -2.95 22.31 9.08
C ASN A 289 -4.26 23.06 8.91
N LYS A 290 -5.37 22.41 9.25
CA LYS A 290 -6.75 22.97 9.23
C LYS A 290 -7.34 23.16 10.63
N VAL A 291 -6.62 22.70 11.65
CA VAL A 291 -6.92 22.91 13.07
C VAL A 291 -5.65 23.37 13.77
N PRO A 292 -5.73 24.03 14.94
CA PRO A 292 -4.55 24.28 15.75
C PRO A 292 -3.89 22.94 16.11
N ILE A 293 -2.57 22.86 16.01
CA ILE A 293 -1.78 21.64 16.29
C ILE A 293 -0.52 22.01 17.05
N THR A 294 0.16 21.02 17.57
CA THR A 294 1.57 21.10 17.96
C THR A 294 2.39 20.14 17.11
N VAL A 295 3.69 20.34 16.99
CA VAL A 295 4.55 19.46 16.22
C VAL A 295 5.79 19.04 17.03
N ASN A 296 6.36 17.86 16.71
CA ASN A 296 7.59 17.41 17.34
C ASN A 296 8.84 18.12 16.76
N GLN A 297 10.03 17.88 17.30
CA GLN A 297 11.28 18.49 16.88
C GLN A 297 11.73 18.12 15.46
N ASP A 298 11.21 17.02 14.90
CA ASP A 298 11.58 16.54 13.57
C ASP A 298 10.84 17.29 12.44
N LEU A 299 9.90 18.15 12.83
CA LEU A 299 9.11 18.96 11.93
C LEU A 299 9.46 20.45 12.06
N LYS A 300 9.28 21.18 10.98
CA LYS A 300 9.34 22.64 10.94
C LYS A 300 8.03 23.24 10.49
N VAL A 301 7.71 24.38 11.07
CA VAL A 301 6.52 25.18 10.80
C VAL A 301 6.95 26.43 10.06
N PHE A 302 6.22 26.76 8.99
CA PHE A 302 6.40 27.96 8.20
C PHE A 302 5.06 28.72 8.20
N ILE A 303 5.05 29.94 8.73
CA ILE A 303 3.89 30.83 8.69
C ILE A 303 4.13 31.84 7.60
N PRO A 304 3.50 31.74 6.43
CA PRO A 304 3.73 32.63 5.31
C PRO A 304 3.34 34.07 5.60
N GLY A 305 4.04 35.00 4.95
CA GLY A 305 3.69 36.41 4.86
C GLY A 305 2.67 36.69 3.77
N GLU A 306 2.50 37.96 3.44
CA GLU A 306 1.43 38.41 2.50
C GLU A 306 1.75 38.15 1.03
N ARG A 307 3.03 37.98 0.68
CA ARG A 307 3.49 37.83 -0.71
C ARG A 307 3.30 36.40 -1.26
N ILE A 308 3.03 35.42 -0.39
CA ILE A 308 2.89 34.03 -0.79
C ILE A 308 1.75 33.32 -0.03
N LEU A 309 0.85 32.71 -0.76
CA LEU A 309 -0.25 31.94 -0.18
C LEU A 309 0.27 30.63 0.44
N THR A 310 -0.25 30.26 1.60
CA THR A 310 0.20 29.09 2.37
C THR A 310 0.26 27.83 1.53
N ARG A 311 -0.81 27.52 0.85
CA ARG A 311 -0.88 26.30 0.03
C ARG A 311 0.03 26.37 -1.20
N PHE A 312 0.26 27.58 -1.74
CA PHE A 312 1.19 27.78 -2.85
C PHE A 312 2.64 27.53 -2.40
N LEU A 313 3.03 28.00 -1.22
CA LEU A 313 4.34 27.69 -0.62
C LEU A 313 4.51 26.17 -0.41
N ALA A 314 3.50 25.49 0.11
CA ALA A 314 3.54 24.04 0.28
C ALA A 314 3.74 23.31 -1.06
N VAL A 315 3.05 23.74 -2.11
CA VAL A 315 3.22 23.21 -3.46
C VAL A 315 4.63 23.44 -3.99
N GLN A 316 5.20 24.63 -3.80
CA GLN A 316 6.55 24.93 -4.27
C GLN A 316 7.60 24.02 -3.60
N PHE A 317 7.45 23.72 -2.30
CA PHE A 317 8.30 22.73 -1.65
C PHE A 317 8.21 21.36 -2.31
N LYS A 318 7.00 20.95 -2.70
CA LYS A 318 6.79 19.68 -3.41
C LYS A 318 7.34 19.70 -4.83
N MET A 319 7.25 20.81 -5.55
CA MET A 319 7.85 20.94 -6.88
C MET A 319 9.38 20.92 -6.84
N GLN A 320 9.97 21.37 -5.74
CA GLN A 320 11.42 21.33 -5.52
C GLN A 320 11.88 20.09 -4.73
N GLU A 321 11.02 19.11 -4.51
CA GLU A 321 11.27 17.94 -3.65
C GLU A 321 12.56 17.20 -4.02
N LYS A 322 12.76 16.88 -5.30
CA LYS A 322 13.95 16.16 -5.76
C LYS A 322 15.23 16.92 -5.45
N ASP A 323 15.24 18.23 -5.66
CA ASP A 323 16.38 19.08 -5.37
C ASP A 323 16.64 19.23 -3.86
N ILE A 324 15.58 19.39 -3.06
CA ILE A 324 15.68 19.42 -1.59
C ILE A 324 16.25 18.10 -1.06
N LEU A 325 15.75 16.97 -1.56
CA LEU A 325 16.16 15.64 -1.10
C LEU A 325 17.56 15.26 -1.57
N SER A 326 18.06 15.81 -2.67
CA SER A 326 19.45 15.59 -3.13
C SER A 326 20.49 16.08 -2.13
N GLY A 327 20.13 17.06 -1.30
CA GLY A 327 20.96 17.62 -0.24
C GLY A 327 20.86 16.92 1.12
N VAL A 328 20.08 15.82 1.22
CA VAL A 328 19.89 15.10 2.49
C VAL A 328 21.18 14.39 2.91
N ARG A 329 21.60 14.62 4.15
CA ARG A 329 22.78 13.99 4.75
C ARG A 329 22.35 12.87 5.69
N ALA A 330 22.87 11.66 5.49
CA ALA A 330 22.68 10.50 6.35
C ALA A 330 23.85 10.37 7.32
N VAL A 331 23.70 10.86 8.56
CA VAL A 331 24.70 10.61 9.63
C VAL A 331 24.13 9.62 10.64
N THR A 332 22.99 9.91 11.26
CA THR A 332 22.27 9.02 12.18
C THR A 332 20.79 8.86 11.79
N ALA A 333 20.24 9.86 11.11
CA ALA A 333 18.93 9.86 10.46
C ALA A 333 19.02 10.83 9.28
N ASP A 334 18.26 10.54 8.21
CA ASP A 334 18.17 11.44 7.07
C ASP A 334 17.65 12.80 7.53
N ASN A 335 18.39 13.86 7.25
CA ASN A 335 18.14 15.20 7.76
C ASN A 335 18.36 16.26 6.68
N ILE A 336 17.42 17.20 6.59
CA ILE A 336 17.52 18.40 5.76
C ILE A 336 18.16 19.50 6.60
N GLU A 337 19.23 20.13 6.08
CA GLU A 337 19.90 21.23 6.73
C GLU A 337 18.97 22.46 6.77
N PHE A 338 18.59 22.88 7.99
CA PHE A 338 17.52 23.85 8.18
C PHE A 338 17.88 25.27 7.73
N ASN A 339 19.16 25.67 7.87
CA ASN A 339 19.56 27.01 7.41
C ASN A 339 19.60 27.08 5.88
N SER A 340 20.03 26.02 5.21
CA SER A 340 19.96 25.90 3.76
C SER A 340 18.50 26.01 3.27
N LEU A 341 17.57 25.32 3.96
CA LEU A 341 16.15 25.40 3.65
C LEU A 341 15.57 26.81 3.81
N LYS A 342 15.98 27.57 4.85
CA LYS A 342 15.58 28.97 5.03
C LYS A 342 16.07 29.88 3.92
N GLN A 343 17.26 29.62 3.37
CA GLN A 343 17.87 30.41 2.29
C GLN A 343 17.40 29.98 0.89
N ARG A 344 16.63 28.91 0.81
CA ARG A 344 16.10 28.42 -0.47
C ARG A 344 15.22 29.48 -1.14
N ARG A 345 15.47 29.69 -2.42
CA ARG A 345 14.69 30.65 -3.21
C ARG A 345 13.40 30.02 -3.71
N MET A 346 12.31 30.77 -3.58
CA MET A 346 10.99 30.45 -4.07
C MET A 346 10.55 31.51 -5.09
N ILE A 347 9.84 31.12 -6.10
CA ILE A 347 9.22 32.08 -7.03
C ILE A 347 8.06 32.79 -6.34
N VAL A 348 7.88 34.07 -6.68
CA VAL A 348 6.84 34.94 -6.09
C VAL A 348 5.99 35.55 -7.22
N PRO A 349 5.18 34.72 -7.92
CA PRO A 349 4.27 35.26 -8.92
C PRO A 349 3.15 36.09 -8.25
N PRO A 350 2.43 36.94 -9.01
CA PRO A 350 1.31 37.71 -8.48
C PRO A 350 0.28 36.86 -7.73
N ILE A 351 -0.28 37.42 -6.66
CA ILE A 351 -1.22 36.69 -5.76
C ILE A 351 -2.45 36.17 -6.51
N ASP A 352 -2.97 36.90 -7.48
CA ASP A 352 -4.11 36.49 -8.32
C ASP A 352 -3.79 35.24 -9.15
N LEU A 353 -2.55 35.10 -9.62
CA LEU A 353 -2.11 33.90 -10.35
C LEU A 353 -1.91 32.71 -9.41
N GLN A 354 -1.37 32.96 -8.21
CA GLN A 354 -1.33 31.94 -7.16
C GLN A 354 -2.75 31.45 -6.82
N GLN A 355 -3.71 32.36 -6.65
CA GLN A 355 -5.11 32.02 -6.37
C GLN A 355 -5.74 31.18 -7.50
N LYS A 356 -5.55 31.59 -8.77
CA LYS A 356 -6.05 30.82 -9.93
C LYS A 356 -5.54 29.38 -9.92
N TYR A 357 -4.26 29.17 -9.62
CA TYR A 357 -3.70 27.84 -9.50
C TYR A 357 -4.30 27.07 -8.31
N LEU A 358 -4.47 27.70 -7.16
CA LEU A 358 -5.07 27.05 -5.98
C LEU A 358 -6.54 26.68 -6.19
N MET A 359 -7.31 27.49 -6.93
CA MET A 359 -8.67 27.12 -7.33
C MET A 359 -8.69 25.87 -8.22
N PHE A 360 -7.72 25.74 -9.12
CA PHE A 360 -7.56 24.52 -9.91
C PHE A 360 -7.24 23.31 -9.00
N LEU A 361 -6.30 23.45 -8.05
CA LEU A 361 -5.98 22.40 -7.07
C LEU A 361 -7.20 21.95 -6.28
N GLU A 362 -8.04 22.87 -5.82
CA GLU A 362 -9.25 22.53 -5.06
C GLU A 362 -10.23 21.67 -5.87
N ARG A 363 -10.32 21.88 -7.17
CA ARG A 363 -11.14 21.03 -8.04
C ARG A 363 -10.56 19.62 -8.13
N ILE A 364 -9.25 19.52 -8.31
CA ILE A 364 -8.56 18.22 -8.34
C ILE A 364 -8.70 17.48 -7.00
N ASP A 365 -8.57 18.17 -5.86
CA ASP A 365 -8.73 17.56 -4.55
C ASP A 365 -10.14 16.99 -4.33
N LYS A 366 -11.16 17.68 -4.81
CA LYS A 366 -12.54 17.15 -4.77
C LYS A 366 -12.65 15.85 -5.56
N SER A 367 -12.07 15.77 -6.76
CA SER A 367 -12.04 14.55 -7.57
C SER A 367 -11.28 13.43 -6.84
N LYS A 368 -10.09 13.70 -6.32
CA LYS A 368 -9.30 12.73 -5.52
C LYS A 368 -10.06 12.23 -4.28
N PHE A 369 -10.82 13.11 -3.62
CA PHE A 369 -11.63 12.71 -2.47
C PHE A 369 -12.74 11.72 -2.86
N VAL A 370 -13.41 11.94 -3.99
CA VAL A 370 -14.43 11.01 -4.50
C VAL A 370 -13.82 9.65 -4.82
N ILE A 371 -12.69 9.63 -5.54
CA ILE A 371 -11.91 8.44 -5.85
C ILE A 371 -11.53 7.68 -4.55
N HIS A 372 -10.96 8.39 -3.58
CA HIS A 372 -10.55 7.77 -2.31
C HIS A 372 -11.73 7.14 -1.56
N LYS A 373 -12.87 7.82 -1.51
CA LYS A 373 -14.09 7.31 -0.89
C LYS A 373 -14.59 6.05 -1.60
N PHE A 374 -14.57 6.04 -2.92
CA PHE A 374 -14.95 4.90 -3.73
C PHE A 374 -14.03 3.70 -3.47
N LEU A 375 -12.70 3.88 -3.54
CA LEU A 375 -11.70 2.85 -3.22
C LEU A 375 -11.90 2.27 -1.82
N TYR A 376 -12.14 3.13 -0.83
CA TYR A 376 -12.40 2.70 0.55
C TYR A 376 -13.63 1.82 0.64
N CYS A 377 -14.76 2.25 0.06
CA CYS A 377 -16.00 1.47 0.04
C CYS A 377 -15.83 0.14 -0.70
N THR A 378 -15.17 0.15 -1.85
CA THR A 378 -14.96 -1.05 -2.68
C THR A 378 -14.07 -2.07 -1.98
N THR A 379 -12.97 -1.63 -1.37
CA THR A 379 -12.04 -2.53 -0.65
C THR A 379 -12.63 -3.08 0.64
N HIS A 380 -13.50 -2.36 1.34
CA HIS A 380 -14.19 -2.84 2.54
C HIS A 380 -15.32 -3.82 2.19
N ASN A 381 -16.09 -3.54 1.15
CA ASN A 381 -17.17 -4.43 0.71
C ASN A 381 -16.63 -5.74 0.13
N THR A 382 -15.50 -5.75 -0.58
CA THR A 382 -14.87 -7.00 -1.05
C THR A 382 -14.39 -7.89 0.09
N LYS A 383 -13.95 -7.33 1.21
CA LYS A 383 -13.63 -8.11 2.42
C LYS A 383 -14.88 -8.78 3.03
N SER A 384 -16.04 -8.19 2.90
CA SER A 384 -17.31 -8.76 3.40
C SER A 384 -17.89 -9.85 2.47
N ILE A 385 -17.65 -9.75 1.17
CA ILE A 385 -18.07 -10.77 0.17
C ILE A 385 -17.28 -12.07 0.33
N ILE A 386 -16.03 -11.99 0.81
CA ILE A 386 -15.15 -13.14 1.05
C ILE A 386 -15.40 -13.79 2.43
N LYS A 387 -16.13 -13.13 3.36
CA LYS A 387 -16.55 -13.73 4.62
C LYS A 387 -17.79 -14.62 4.38
N PRO A 388 -17.75 -15.92 4.76
CA PRO A 388 -18.98 -16.73 4.72
C PRO A 388 -20.02 -16.08 5.64
N ARG A 389 -21.25 -15.91 5.13
CA ARG A 389 -22.38 -15.52 5.99
C ARG A 389 -22.53 -16.59 7.08
N PRO A 390 -22.65 -16.25 8.35
CA PRO A 390 -22.99 -17.24 9.37
C PRO A 390 -24.33 -17.87 9.00
N ASN A 391 -24.40 -19.21 9.01
CA ASN A 391 -25.63 -19.96 8.83
C ASN A 391 -26.64 -19.48 9.88
N THR A 392 -27.61 -18.71 9.49
CA THR A 392 -28.85 -18.55 10.24
C THR A 392 -29.60 -19.88 10.17
N LYS A 393 -29.35 -20.77 11.14
CA LYS A 393 -30.26 -21.87 11.41
C LYS A 393 -31.58 -21.24 11.87
N GLU A 394 -32.58 -21.33 11.05
CA GLU A 394 -33.97 -21.16 11.46
C GLU A 394 -34.26 -22.09 12.64
N SER A 395 -34.34 -21.53 13.83
CA SER A 395 -35.00 -22.19 14.94
C SER A 395 -36.46 -21.81 14.90
N GLY A 396 -37.19 -22.53 14.05
CA GLY A 396 -38.64 -22.60 14.16
C GLY A 396 -39.00 -23.29 15.48
N LYS A 397 -39.44 -22.53 16.46
CA LYS A 397 -40.30 -22.98 17.57
C LYS A 397 -41.43 -21.98 17.73
N ILE A 398 -42.49 -22.30 17.04
CA ILE A 398 -43.82 -21.80 17.34
C ILE A 398 -44.14 -22.27 18.77
N ARG A 399 -44.21 -21.36 19.72
CA ARG A 399 -44.93 -21.56 20.97
C ARG A 399 -46.11 -20.58 20.98
N GLY A 400 -47.29 -21.14 20.83
CA GLY A 400 -48.54 -20.45 21.08
C GLY A 400 -48.63 -20.06 22.55
N GLY A 401 -49.07 -18.85 22.80
CA GLY A 401 -49.39 -18.27 24.12
C GLY A 401 -50.44 -17.20 23.91
N LYS A 402 -51.59 -17.41 24.54
CA LYS A 402 -52.87 -16.68 24.50
C LYS A 402 -52.69 -15.19 24.86
N PRO A 403 -53.68 -14.37 24.43
CA PRO A 403 -53.68 -12.95 24.78
C PRO A 403 -54.19 -12.73 26.17
N HIS A 404 -53.55 -11.87 26.95
CA HIS A 404 -54.16 -11.18 28.10
C HIS A 404 -54.31 -9.72 27.75
N ALA A 405 -55.57 -9.31 27.85
CA ALA A 405 -56.00 -7.91 27.92
C ALA A 405 -55.62 -7.29 29.27
N ASP A 406 -55.66 -5.99 29.26
CA ASP A 406 -55.89 -5.02 30.31
C ASP A 406 -54.70 -4.21 30.85
N GLU A 407 -54.91 -2.95 30.59
CA GLU A 407 -54.92 -1.77 31.47
C GLU A 407 -53.61 -0.99 31.68
N PHE A 408 -53.79 0.25 31.33
CA PHE A 408 -53.23 1.56 31.63
C PHE A 408 -52.05 2.05 30.75
#